data_2ac29fe3b6d3d9a9169256beac6b5e67
#
_entry.id   2ac29fe3b6d3d9a9169256beac6b5e67
#
_cell.length_a   1.000
_cell.length_b   1.000
_cell.length_c   1.000
_cell.angle_alpha   90.00
_cell.angle_beta   90.00
_cell.angle_gamma   90.00
#
_symmetry.space_group_name_H-M   'P 1'
#
loop_
_entity.id
_entity.type
_entity.pdbx_description
1 polymer ?
#
loop_
_entity_poly.entity_id
_entity_poly.type
_entity_poly.pdbx_seq_one_letter_code
_entity_poly.pdbx_strand_id
1 'polypeptide(L)'
;MIIIEPHIHMYSRTTDDYQAMYAAGIRACVEPSFWMGSNRRYAGTFLDYFQLILEFETVRARRFGIDHYAAISVDPKECEDPRLVDEVIENMGPYLDHERCVALGEIGFNNITPNEERAFLRQMHIAEDRQMPVIIHTPHVDKLRGTKRIVEIIRAEGFKQSRILIDHNTEETMPVSRTTACYTGMTVYPISKLTPQRVSDIVREHGSERMIVDGSADWGISDPLSLVKVVMHMQRDGHDDATIHHLVFANANAFYSQSPRWKPQLDIQPMDPREFQR
;
A
#
# COMPACT_ATOMS: atom_id res chain seq x y z
N MET A 1 -17.41 -5.82 -11.40
CA MET A 1 -16.03 -5.37 -11.72
C MET A 1 -15.09 -6.06 -10.74
N ILE A 2 -13.94 -6.56 -11.20
CA ILE A 2 -12.88 -7.06 -10.30
C ILE A 2 -12.07 -5.87 -9.80
N ILE A 3 -11.73 -5.89 -8.49
CA ILE A 3 -10.99 -4.84 -7.80
C ILE A 3 -9.73 -5.46 -7.18
N ILE A 4 -8.62 -4.77 -7.28
CA ILE A 4 -7.41 -5.00 -6.48
C ILE A 4 -7.39 -3.93 -5.40
N GLU A 5 -7.32 -4.33 -4.12
CA GLU A 5 -7.07 -3.41 -3.01
C GLU A 5 -5.54 -3.29 -2.81
N PRO A 6 -4.92 -2.21 -3.29
CA PRO A 6 -3.46 -2.15 -3.41
C PRO A 6 -2.75 -1.77 -2.11
N HIS A 7 -3.50 -1.36 -1.07
CA HIS A 7 -2.94 -0.99 0.21
C HIS A 7 -3.99 -1.13 1.33
N ILE A 8 -3.86 -2.18 2.16
CA ILE A 8 -4.74 -2.47 3.28
C ILE A 8 -3.97 -3.21 4.39
N HIS A 9 -4.38 -3.07 5.65
CA HIS A 9 -3.70 -3.69 6.80
C HIS A 9 -4.59 -4.78 7.41
N MET A 10 -4.68 -5.92 6.72
CA MET A 10 -5.61 -7.01 7.04
C MET A 10 -5.32 -7.71 8.36
N TYR A 11 -4.07 -7.70 8.84
CA TYR A 11 -3.74 -8.24 10.16
C TYR A 11 -4.52 -7.58 11.30
N SER A 12 -4.98 -6.35 11.09
CA SER A 12 -5.78 -5.56 12.04
C SER A 12 -7.30 -5.71 11.83
N ARG A 13 -7.72 -6.46 10.81
CA ARG A 13 -9.13 -6.60 10.39
C ARG A 13 -9.70 -7.96 10.75
N THR A 14 -11.02 -8.05 10.74
CA THR A 14 -11.73 -9.28 11.09
C THR A 14 -12.03 -10.17 9.87
N THR A 15 -12.47 -11.38 10.14
CA THR A 15 -12.90 -12.35 9.12
C THR A 15 -14.06 -11.84 8.28
N ASP A 16 -14.98 -11.08 8.88
CA ASP A 16 -16.16 -10.52 8.21
C ASP A 16 -15.77 -9.52 7.14
N ASP A 17 -14.65 -8.82 7.32
CA ASP A 17 -14.12 -7.89 6.31
C ASP A 17 -13.69 -8.63 5.04
N TYR A 18 -13.01 -9.77 5.15
CA TYR A 18 -12.67 -10.58 3.98
C TYR A 18 -13.92 -11.06 3.23
N GLN A 19 -14.96 -11.50 3.96
CA GLN A 19 -16.22 -11.92 3.34
C GLN A 19 -16.89 -10.77 2.59
N ALA A 20 -16.95 -9.58 3.22
CA ALA A 20 -17.51 -8.39 2.62
C ALA A 20 -16.72 -7.93 1.38
N MET A 21 -15.38 -7.92 1.47
CA MET A 21 -14.48 -7.58 0.36
C MET A 21 -14.69 -8.51 -0.83
N TYR A 22 -14.72 -9.83 -0.60
CA TYR A 22 -14.96 -10.79 -1.66
C TYR A 22 -16.35 -10.61 -2.31
N ALA A 23 -17.40 -10.48 -1.50
CA ALA A 23 -18.77 -10.24 -2.00
C ALA A 23 -18.89 -8.97 -2.85
N ALA A 24 -18.07 -7.95 -2.52
CA ALA A 24 -18.03 -6.68 -3.22
C ALA A 24 -17.12 -6.65 -4.48
N GLY A 25 -16.43 -7.76 -4.80
CA GLY A 25 -15.63 -7.90 -6.01
C GLY A 25 -14.13 -7.68 -5.83
N ILE A 26 -13.63 -7.50 -4.61
CA ILE A 26 -12.18 -7.47 -4.34
C ILE A 26 -11.65 -8.89 -4.43
N ARG A 27 -10.61 -9.12 -5.23
CA ARG A 27 -10.05 -10.44 -5.52
C ARG A 27 -8.59 -10.58 -5.17
N ALA A 28 -7.87 -9.48 -5.07
CA ALA A 28 -6.50 -9.46 -4.59
C ALA A 28 -6.27 -8.24 -3.71
N CYS A 29 -5.32 -8.35 -2.76
CA CYS A 29 -4.90 -7.23 -1.95
C CYS A 29 -3.40 -7.28 -1.69
N VAL A 30 -2.84 -6.10 -1.39
CA VAL A 30 -1.45 -5.95 -0.92
C VAL A 30 -1.46 -5.32 0.46
N GLU A 31 -0.73 -5.94 1.39
CA GLU A 31 -0.58 -5.48 2.77
C GLU A 31 0.83 -4.97 3.00
N PRO A 32 1.05 -3.66 3.00
CA PRO A 32 2.33 -3.09 3.40
C PRO A 32 2.57 -3.24 4.90
N SER A 33 3.86 -3.33 5.28
CA SER A 33 4.27 -3.27 6.68
C SER A 33 3.76 -1.99 7.33
N PHE A 34 3.23 -2.13 8.54
CA PHE A 34 2.59 -1.07 9.27
C PHE A 34 2.96 -1.10 10.75
N TRP A 35 2.79 0.03 11.38
CA TRP A 35 2.92 0.21 12.81
C TRP A 35 1.84 -0.58 13.58
N MET A 36 2.20 -1.20 14.71
CA MET A 36 1.31 -2.08 15.47
C MET A 36 0.51 -1.39 16.59
N GLY A 37 0.27 -0.08 16.52
CA GLY A 37 -0.42 0.66 17.57
C GLY A 37 0.51 1.11 18.70
N SER A 38 1.69 0.52 18.83
CA SER A 38 2.79 0.93 19.72
C SER A 38 4.12 0.65 19.04
N ASN A 39 5.16 1.42 19.36
CA ASN A 39 6.48 1.23 18.77
C ASN A 39 7.07 -0.10 19.25
N ARG A 40 7.52 -0.91 18.30
CA ARG A 40 8.28 -2.14 18.56
C ARG A 40 9.63 -1.79 19.18
N ARG A 41 10.13 -2.65 20.05
CA ARG A 41 11.39 -2.41 20.81
C ARG A 41 12.50 -3.38 20.43
N TYR A 42 12.17 -4.44 19.69
CA TYR A 42 13.08 -5.53 19.35
C TYR A 42 12.92 -5.88 17.88
N ALA A 43 14.03 -6.13 17.19
CA ALA A 43 14.00 -6.52 15.79
C ALA A 43 13.17 -7.80 15.55
N GLY A 44 13.25 -8.77 16.46
CA GLY A 44 12.46 -10.01 16.38
C GLY A 44 10.96 -9.77 16.23
N THR A 45 10.41 -8.71 16.86
CA THR A 45 8.97 -8.40 16.72
C THR A 45 8.59 -7.86 15.35
N PHE A 46 9.53 -7.27 14.61
CA PHE A 46 9.33 -6.94 13.21
C PHE A 46 9.37 -8.20 12.35
N LEU A 47 10.33 -9.09 12.61
CA LEU A 47 10.50 -10.31 11.82
C LEU A 47 9.30 -11.25 11.99
N ASP A 48 8.79 -11.42 13.22
CA ASP A 48 7.57 -12.17 13.50
C ASP A 48 6.35 -11.57 12.78
N TYR A 49 6.25 -10.24 12.74
CA TYR A 49 5.19 -9.54 12.00
C TYR A 49 5.33 -9.73 10.49
N PHE A 50 6.54 -9.67 9.94
CA PHE A 50 6.77 -9.95 8.52
C PHE A 50 6.34 -11.37 8.16
N GLN A 51 6.69 -12.36 8.97
CA GLN A 51 6.23 -13.73 8.78
C GLN A 51 4.71 -13.82 8.84
N LEU A 52 4.07 -13.14 9.79
CA LEU A 52 2.61 -13.15 9.94
C LEU A 52 1.93 -12.68 8.65
N ILE A 53 2.31 -11.51 8.09
CA ILE A 53 1.65 -10.97 6.89
C ILE A 53 2.00 -11.74 5.62
N LEU A 54 3.18 -12.38 5.56
CA LEU A 54 3.59 -13.17 4.39
C LEU A 54 2.97 -14.58 4.35
N GLU A 55 2.80 -15.20 5.50
CA GLU A 55 2.36 -16.61 5.60
C GLU A 55 0.91 -16.71 6.09
N PHE A 56 0.64 -16.29 7.32
CA PHE A 56 -0.66 -16.48 7.94
C PHE A 56 -1.77 -15.70 7.25
N GLU A 57 -1.57 -14.40 6.97
CA GLU A 57 -2.57 -13.57 6.29
C GLU A 57 -2.85 -14.07 4.88
N THR A 58 -1.84 -14.53 4.16
CA THR A 58 -1.99 -15.14 2.84
C THR A 58 -2.94 -16.34 2.89
N VAL A 59 -2.76 -17.24 3.87
CA VAL A 59 -3.63 -18.40 4.04
C VAL A 59 -5.02 -17.97 4.50
N ARG A 60 -5.12 -17.02 5.43
CA ARG A 60 -6.40 -16.51 5.93
C ARG A 60 -7.23 -15.87 4.80
N ALA A 61 -6.63 -14.97 4.02
CA ALA A 61 -7.30 -14.32 2.89
C ALA A 61 -7.77 -15.31 1.83
N ARG A 62 -6.92 -16.30 1.50
CA ARG A 62 -7.22 -17.30 0.49
C ARG A 62 -8.45 -18.14 0.83
N ARG A 63 -8.72 -18.40 2.11
CA ARG A 63 -9.95 -19.09 2.58
C ARG A 63 -11.22 -18.32 2.19
N PHE A 64 -11.12 -17.02 2.01
CA PHE A 64 -12.23 -16.15 1.63
C PHE A 64 -12.22 -15.74 0.15
N GLY A 65 -11.38 -16.37 -0.68
CA GLY A 65 -11.33 -16.14 -2.12
C GLY A 65 -10.53 -14.88 -2.52
N ILE A 66 -9.66 -14.37 -1.63
CA ILE A 66 -8.82 -13.21 -1.89
C ILE A 66 -7.35 -13.64 -1.95
N ASP A 67 -6.65 -13.26 -3.00
CA ASP A 67 -5.21 -13.51 -3.14
C ASP A 67 -4.43 -12.37 -2.48
N HIS A 68 -3.72 -12.67 -1.40
CA HIS A 68 -3.03 -11.72 -0.56
C HIS A 68 -1.53 -11.72 -0.84
N TYR A 69 -0.96 -10.53 -0.93
CA TYR A 69 0.47 -10.25 -1.03
C TYR A 69 0.87 -9.22 0.02
N ALA A 70 2.17 -9.10 0.28
CA ALA A 70 2.68 -8.13 1.24
C ALA A 70 3.80 -7.26 0.67
N ALA A 71 4.03 -6.12 1.31
CA ALA A 71 5.22 -5.31 1.16
C ALA A 71 5.92 -5.17 2.52
N ILE A 72 7.24 -5.36 2.55
CA ILE A 72 8.01 -5.43 3.80
C ILE A 72 8.86 -4.19 3.97
N SER A 73 8.84 -3.61 5.18
CA SER A 73 9.65 -2.44 5.52
C SER A 73 9.70 -2.17 7.03
N VAL A 74 10.54 -1.21 7.42
CA VAL A 74 10.38 -0.47 8.69
C VAL A 74 9.53 0.75 8.41
N ASP A 75 8.34 0.80 9.03
CA ASP A 75 7.38 1.90 8.90
C ASP A 75 7.97 3.23 9.42
N PRO A 76 7.68 4.39 8.79
CA PRO A 76 8.22 5.69 9.20
C PRO A 76 8.01 6.03 10.67
N LYS A 77 6.88 5.63 11.27
CA LYS A 77 6.60 5.87 12.70
C LYS A 77 7.57 5.19 13.65
N GLU A 78 8.30 4.16 13.19
CA GLU A 78 9.20 3.35 13.99
C GLU A 78 10.68 3.59 13.66
N CYS A 79 11.00 4.68 12.94
CA CYS A 79 12.36 4.97 12.47
C CYS A 79 13.23 5.78 13.45
N GLU A 80 12.72 6.15 14.63
CA GLU A 80 13.43 7.05 15.55
C GLU A 80 14.55 6.38 16.37
N ASP A 81 14.65 5.05 16.41
CA ASP A 81 15.84 4.34 16.94
C ASP A 81 16.69 3.78 15.77
N PRO A 82 17.78 4.47 15.37
CA PRO A 82 18.59 4.02 14.23
C PRO A 82 19.22 2.63 14.42
N ARG A 83 19.51 2.21 15.66
CA ARG A 83 20.13 0.90 15.94
C ARG A 83 19.12 -0.22 15.69
N LEU A 84 17.88 -0.01 16.15
CA LEU A 84 16.78 -0.96 15.90
C LEU A 84 16.47 -1.07 14.40
N VAL A 85 16.40 0.09 13.71
CA VAL A 85 16.21 0.13 12.25
C VAL A 85 17.31 -0.64 11.53
N ASP A 86 18.58 -0.44 11.91
CA ASP A 86 19.72 -1.12 11.31
C ASP A 86 19.61 -2.64 11.49
N GLU A 87 19.32 -3.09 12.71
CA GLU A 87 19.15 -4.51 13.03
C GLU A 87 18.02 -5.15 12.22
N VAL A 88 16.87 -4.46 12.09
CA VAL A 88 15.75 -4.97 11.26
C VAL A 88 16.15 -5.06 9.79
N ILE A 89 16.75 -3.99 9.24
CA ILE A 89 17.17 -3.95 7.83
C ILE A 89 18.18 -5.05 7.52
N GLU A 90 19.13 -5.32 8.41
CA GLU A 90 20.13 -6.38 8.23
C GLU A 90 19.51 -7.79 8.19
N ASN A 91 18.36 -7.98 8.84
CA ASN A 91 17.68 -9.27 8.94
C ASN A 91 16.44 -9.42 8.04
N MET A 92 15.98 -8.37 7.35
CA MET A 92 14.77 -8.43 6.54
C MET A 92 14.93 -9.13 5.18
N GLY A 93 16.17 -9.40 4.76
CA GLY A 93 16.47 -9.98 3.44
C GLY A 93 15.64 -11.22 3.08
N PRO A 94 15.58 -12.26 3.92
CA PRO A 94 14.78 -13.46 3.65
C PRO A 94 13.29 -13.19 3.44
N TYR A 95 12.73 -12.20 4.14
CA TYR A 95 11.32 -11.80 3.99
C TYR A 95 11.08 -11.03 2.69
N LEU A 96 12.04 -10.20 2.27
CA LEU A 96 11.99 -9.55 0.95
C LEU A 96 12.09 -10.56 -0.20
N ASP A 97 12.72 -11.73 0.02
CA ASP A 97 12.84 -12.80 -0.96
C ASP A 97 11.67 -13.78 -0.95
N HIS A 98 10.73 -13.64 0.00
CA HIS A 98 9.54 -14.49 0.08
C HIS A 98 8.63 -14.33 -1.14
N GLU A 99 8.01 -15.42 -1.59
CA GLU A 99 7.18 -15.44 -2.81
C GLU A 99 5.96 -14.51 -2.75
N ARG A 100 5.49 -14.17 -1.54
CA ARG A 100 4.37 -13.25 -1.31
C ARG A 100 4.80 -11.80 -1.09
N CYS A 101 6.10 -11.51 -1.05
CA CYS A 101 6.61 -10.16 -0.96
C CYS A 101 6.76 -9.55 -2.36
N VAL A 102 5.92 -8.59 -2.71
CA VAL A 102 5.87 -7.99 -4.06
C VAL A 102 6.43 -6.58 -4.13
N ALA A 103 6.63 -5.92 -2.98
CA ALA A 103 7.14 -4.56 -2.89
C ALA A 103 7.90 -4.34 -1.59
N LEU A 104 8.61 -3.23 -1.49
CA LEU A 104 9.13 -2.70 -0.24
C LEU A 104 8.24 -1.51 0.19
N GLY A 105 7.73 -1.53 1.42
CA GLY A 105 6.82 -0.47 1.92
C GLY A 105 6.00 -0.88 3.16
N GLU A 106 5.43 0.12 3.87
CA GLU A 106 5.55 1.55 3.62
C GLU A 106 6.86 2.11 4.17
N ILE A 107 7.48 3.01 3.41
CA ILE A 107 8.64 3.79 3.85
C ILE A 107 8.35 5.28 3.59
N GLY A 108 9.14 6.18 4.12
CA GLY A 108 8.98 7.62 3.86
C GLY A 108 8.98 8.44 5.14
N PHE A 109 7.99 9.32 5.32
CA PHE A 109 7.95 10.25 6.44
C PHE A 109 6.65 10.19 7.25
N ASN A 110 6.80 10.29 8.58
CA ASN A 110 5.73 10.57 9.53
C ASN A 110 5.88 11.99 10.13
N ASN A 111 7.07 12.35 10.61
CA ASN A 111 7.39 13.67 11.22
C ASN A 111 8.47 14.44 10.45
N ILE A 112 9.00 13.89 9.37
CA ILE A 112 10.04 14.47 8.52
C ILE A 112 11.34 14.70 9.32
N THR A 113 11.78 13.69 10.06
CA THR A 113 12.99 13.73 10.87
C THR A 113 14.22 13.23 10.10
N PRO A 114 15.44 13.57 10.55
CA PRO A 114 16.66 13.01 9.97
C PRO A 114 16.77 11.49 10.10
N ASN A 115 16.20 10.89 11.16
CA ASN A 115 16.20 9.43 11.36
C ASN A 115 15.26 8.75 10.36
N GLU A 116 14.08 9.31 10.14
CA GLU A 116 13.17 8.84 9.09
C GLU A 116 13.81 8.95 7.70
N GLU A 117 14.47 10.08 7.37
CA GLU A 117 15.15 10.25 6.08
C GLU A 117 16.28 9.23 5.89
N ARG A 118 17.08 8.98 6.93
CA ARG A 118 18.12 7.96 6.90
C ARG A 118 17.54 6.55 6.64
N ALA A 119 16.48 6.19 7.36
CA ALA A 119 15.81 4.89 7.19
C ALA A 119 15.17 4.77 5.81
N PHE A 120 14.54 5.84 5.32
CA PHE A 120 13.95 5.93 3.99
C PHE A 120 15.00 5.68 2.90
N LEU A 121 16.11 6.42 2.93
CA LEU A 121 17.19 6.27 1.94
C LEU A 121 17.78 4.85 1.93
N ARG A 122 18.06 4.27 3.11
CA ARG A 122 18.59 2.89 3.19
C ARG A 122 17.64 1.88 2.54
N GLN A 123 16.35 1.99 2.82
CA GLN A 123 15.35 1.08 2.28
C GLN A 123 15.12 1.31 0.78
N MET A 124 15.19 2.55 0.29
CA MET A 124 15.14 2.87 -1.13
C MET A 124 16.30 2.21 -1.91
N HIS A 125 17.52 2.28 -1.39
CA HIS A 125 18.68 1.63 -2.02
C HIS A 125 18.51 0.10 -2.08
N ILE A 126 18.00 -0.53 -1.01
CA ILE A 126 17.69 -1.97 -1.01
C ILE A 126 16.66 -2.32 -2.10
N ALA A 127 15.63 -1.51 -2.24
CA ALA A 127 14.61 -1.73 -3.26
C ALA A 127 15.16 -1.54 -4.68
N GLU A 128 16.02 -0.54 -4.90
CA GLU A 128 16.67 -0.30 -6.19
C GLU A 128 17.59 -1.48 -6.58
N ASP A 129 18.45 -1.93 -5.66
CA ASP A 129 19.36 -3.07 -5.87
C ASP A 129 18.60 -4.37 -6.19
N ARG A 130 17.46 -4.57 -5.54
CA ARG A 130 16.58 -5.74 -5.74
C ARG A 130 15.58 -5.55 -6.89
N GLN A 131 15.55 -4.39 -7.49
CA GLN A 131 14.57 -4.00 -8.53
C GLN A 131 13.10 -4.15 -8.11
N MET A 132 12.80 -3.91 -6.84
CA MET A 132 11.45 -4.03 -6.27
C MET A 132 10.63 -2.76 -6.46
N PRO A 133 9.30 -2.87 -6.63
CA PRO A 133 8.39 -1.74 -6.42
C PRO A 133 8.48 -1.20 -4.99
N VAL A 134 8.21 0.09 -4.82
CA VAL A 134 8.28 0.78 -3.51
C VAL A 134 7.00 1.55 -3.25
N ILE A 135 6.47 1.43 -2.03
CA ILE A 135 5.32 2.20 -1.55
C ILE A 135 5.83 3.25 -0.55
N ILE A 136 5.63 4.53 -0.87
CA ILE A 136 6.10 5.65 -0.07
C ILE A 136 4.94 6.31 0.65
N HIS A 137 5.00 6.32 1.98
CA HIS A 137 4.09 7.04 2.87
C HIS A 137 4.41 8.53 2.87
N THR A 138 3.42 9.37 2.60
CA THR A 138 3.51 10.83 2.79
C THR A 138 2.95 11.22 4.16
N PRO A 139 3.61 12.13 4.91
CA PRO A 139 3.22 12.42 6.30
C PRO A 139 1.83 13.06 6.39
N HIS A 140 1.18 12.88 7.54
CA HIS A 140 -0.09 13.56 7.83
C HIS A 140 0.10 15.03 8.18
N VAL A 141 1.17 15.36 8.90
CA VAL A 141 1.52 16.73 9.29
C VAL A 141 2.52 17.28 8.27
N ASP A 142 2.38 18.54 7.88
CA ASP A 142 3.23 19.18 6.86
C ASP A 142 3.32 18.36 5.55
N LYS A 143 2.19 17.78 5.14
CA LYS A 143 2.12 16.85 4.02
C LYS A 143 2.81 17.38 2.76
N LEU A 144 2.55 18.64 2.39
CA LEU A 144 3.16 19.25 1.22
C LEU A 144 4.69 19.32 1.34
N ARG A 145 5.23 19.70 2.50
CA ARG A 145 6.68 19.74 2.74
C ARG A 145 7.31 18.37 2.65
N GLY A 146 6.67 17.36 3.29
CA GLY A 146 7.14 15.98 3.22
C GLY A 146 7.12 15.42 1.80
N THR A 147 6.03 15.64 1.05
CA THR A 147 5.92 15.21 -0.35
C THR A 147 6.97 15.88 -1.24
N LYS A 148 7.22 17.17 -1.07
CA LYS A 148 8.31 17.87 -1.80
C LYS A 148 9.66 17.25 -1.48
N ARG A 149 9.94 16.97 -0.18
CA ARG A 149 11.20 16.33 0.23
C ARG A 149 11.37 14.95 -0.37
N ILE A 150 10.31 14.13 -0.40
CA ILE A 150 10.32 12.82 -1.07
C ILE A 150 10.70 12.96 -2.55
N VAL A 151 10.06 13.89 -3.27
CA VAL A 151 10.34 14.12 -4.70
C VAL A 151 11.77 14.62 -4.93
N GLU A 152 12.28 15.49 -4.05
CA GLU A 152 13.67 15.95 -4.10
C GLU A 152 14.65 14.78 -3.95
N ILE A 153 14.43 13.92 -2.96
CA ILE A 153 15.27 12.73 -2.72
C ILE A 153 15.24 11.79 -3.92
N ILE A 154 14.04 11.45 -4.42
CA ILE A 154 13.89 10.57 -5.59
C ILE A 154 14.70 11.08 -6.79
N ARG A 155 14.70 12.39 -7.02
CA ARG A 155 15.43 13.02 -8.13
C ARG A 155 16.92 13.09 -7.87
N ALA A 156 17.33 13.48 -6.65
CA ALA A 156 18.74 13.63 -6.29
C ALA A 156 19.50 12.31 -6.35
N GLU A 157 18.89 11.23 -5.89
CA GLU A 157 19.45 9.89 -5.88
C GLU A 157 19.30 9.16 -7.24
N GLY A 158 18.44 9.65 -8.12
CA GLY A 158 18.22 9.06 -9.44
C GLY A 158 17.47 7.73 -9.42
N PHE A 159 16.66 7.47 -8.39
CA PHE A 159 15.85 6.24 -8.27
C PHE A 159 14.88 6.06 -9.45
N LYS A 160 14.62 4.81 -9.81
CA LYS A 160 13.74 4.45 -10.92
C LYS A 160 12.28 4.78 -10.62
N GLN A 161 11.85 5.97 -11.02
CA GLN A 161 10.54 6.54 -10.70
C GLN A 161 9.36 5.64 -11.08
N SER A 162 9.44 4.89 -12.18
CA SER A 162 8.35 3.99 -12.60
C SER A 162 8.08 2.82 -11.63
N ARG A 163 9.00 2.56 -10.69
CA ARG A 163 8.83 1.55 -9.62
C ARG A 163 8.39 2.14 -8.30
N ILE A 164 8.07 3.41 -8.24
CA ILE A 164 7.72 4.13 -7.02
C ILE A 164 6.25 4.50 -7.05
N LEU A 165 5.52 4.20 -5.97
CA LEU A 165 4.21 4.71 -5.63
C LEU A 165 4.38 5.75 -4.53
N ILE A 166 4.11 7.02 -4.81
CA ILE A 166 3.98 8.06 -3.79
C ILE A 166 2.53 8.03 -3.32
N ASP A 167 2.29 7.54 -2.11
CA ASP A 167 0.95 7.29 -1.60
C ASP A 167 0.39 8.41 -0.73
N HIS A 168 -0.91 8.32 -0.45
CA HIS A 168 -1.68 9.26 0.36
C HIS A 168 -1.71 10.70 -0.16
N ASN A 169 -1.68 10.89 -1.48
CA ASN A 169 -1.82 12.23 -2.07
C ASN A 169 -3.20 12.84 -1.78
N THR A 170 -3.20 14.17 -1.73
CA THR A 170 -4.39 15.03 -1.67
C THR A 170 -4.34 16.00 -2.84
N GLU A 171 -5.37 16.84 -2.99
CA GLU A 171 -5.42 17.92 -4.00
C GLU A 171 -4.18 18.82 -3.94
N GLU A 172 -3.65 19.03 -2.72
CA GLU A 172 -2.47 19.87 -2.50
C GLU A 172 -1.17 19.21 -2.97
N THR A 173 -1.04 17.89 -2.79
CA THR A 173 0.22 17.17 -3.08
C THR A 173 0.24 16.50 -4.44
N MET A 174 -0.91 16.23 -5.03
CA MET A 174 -1.02 15.63 -6.36
C MET A 174 -0.22 16.38 -7.43
N PRO A 175 -0.31 17.73 -7.53
CA PRO A 175 0.50 18.47 -8.50
C PRO A 175 2.01 18.27 -8.33
N VAL A 176 2.49 18.10 -7.08
CA VAL A 176 3.92 17.87 -6.78
C VAL A 176 4.34 16.47 -7.21
N SER A 177 3.60 15.44 -6.78
CA SER A 177 3.90 14.05 -7.12
C SER A 177 3.86 13.81 -8.62
N ARG A 178 2.92 14.40 -9.33
CA ARG A 178 2.80 14.30 -10.80
C ARG A 178 3.88 15.02 -11.59
N THR A 179 4.77 15.79 -10.95
CA THR A 179 6.00 16.28 -11.63
C THR A 179 7.03 15.17 -11.83
N THR A 180 6.76 13.95 -11.38
CA THR A 180 7.58 12.75 -11.50
C THR A 180 6.94 11.72 -12.44
N ALA A 181 7.68 10.69 -12.81
CA ALA A 181 7.14 9.51 -13.50
C ALA A 181 6.67 8.41 -12.52
N CYS A 182 6.57 8.72 -11.23
CA CYS A 182 6.05 7.80 -10.21
C CYS A 182 4.55 7.53 -10.41
N TYR A 183 4.08 6.43 -9.84
CA TYR A 183 2.66 6.25 -9.57
C TYR A 183 2.24 7.15 -8.41
N THR A 184 0.98 7.58 -8.41
CA THR A 184 0.42 8.46 -7.37
C THR A 184 -0.76 7.76 -6.71
N GLY A 185 -0.65 7.51 -5.40
CA GLY A 185 -1.68 6.86 -4.61
C GLY A 185 -2.64 7.86 -3.98
N MET A 186 -3.89 7.48 -3.91
CA MET A 186 -4.99 8.24 -3.29
C MET A 186 -5.74 7.34 -2.32
N THR A 187 -5.64 7.64 -1.04
CA THR A 187 -6.27 6.83 0.00
C THR A 187 -7.62 7.38 0.39
N VAL A 188 -8.64 6.54 0.31
CA VAL A 188 -9.99 6.86 0.82
C VAL A 188 -10.14 6.33 2.24
N TYR A 189 -10.05 7.24 3.19
CA TYR A 189 -10.09 6.92 4.61
C TYR A 189 -10.96 7.94 5.35
N PRO A 190 -11.97 7.50 6.11
CA PRO A 190 -12.88 8.42 6.80
C PRO A 190 -12.15 9.43 7.68
N ILE A 191 -12.58 10.69 7.68
CA ILE A 191 -12.13 11.79 8.53
C ILE A 191 -10.72 12.32 8.14
N SER A 192 -9.72 11.47 7.96
CA SER A 192 -8.32 11.92 7.91
C SER A 192 -7.70 12.00 6.52
N LYS A 193 -8.29 11.35 5.50
CA LYS A 193 -7.76 11.35 4.13
C LYS A 193 -8.85 11.75 3.11
N LEU A 194 -8.85 11.18 1.91
CA LEU A 194 -9.81 11.54 0.87
C LEU A 194 -11.19 10.88 1.09
N THR A 195 -12.21 11.51 0.50
CA THR A 195 -13.53 10.91 0.28
C THR A 195 -13.66 10.44 -1.18
N PRO A 196 -14.63 9.57 -1.52
CA PRO A 196 -14.89 9.20 -2.91
C PRO A 196 -15.14 10.40 -3.84
N GLN A 197 -15.79 11.47 -3.34
CA GLN A 197 -15.99 12.70 -4.10
C GLN A 197 -14.66 13.37 -4.44
N ARG A 198 -13.79 13.54 -3.46
CA ARG A 198 -12.48 14.17 -3.65
C ARG A 198 -11.60 13.40 -4.64
N VAL A 199 -11.66 12.05 -4.61
CA VAL A 199 -11.00 11.21 -5.62
C VAL A 199 -11.55 11.50 -7.01
N SER A 200 -12.89 11.56 -7.17
CA SER A 200 -13.53 11.88 -8.44
C SER A 200 -13.09 13.24 -8.99
N ASP A 201 -13.02 14.26 -8.13
CA ASP A 201 -12.61 15.62 -8.51
C ASP A 201 -11.13 15.66 -8.94
N ILE A 202 -10.22 15.00 -8.19
CA ILE A 202 -8.80 14.89 -8.55
C ILE A 202 -8.63 14.19 -9.91
N VAL A 203 -9.39 13.12 -10.15
CA VAL A 203 -9.33 12.37 -11.43
C VAL A 203 -9.84 13.20 -12.61
N ARG A 204 -10.86 14.04 -12.41
CA ARG A 204 -11.30 14.99 -13.45
C ARG A 204 -10.24 16.01 -13.81
N GLU A 205 -9.51 16.48 -12.82
CA GLU A 205 -8.47 17.50 -13.04
C GLU A 205 -7.21 16.92 -13.66
N HIS A 206 -6.80 15.72 -13.24
CA HIS A 206 -5.47 15.19 -13.54
C HIS A 206 -5.48 13.93 -14.42
N GLY A 207 -6.65 13.36 -14.76
CA GLY A 207 -6.77 12.06 -15.46
C GLY A 207 -6.49 10.89 -14.53
N SER A 208 -6.54 9.66 -15.09
CA SER A 208 -6.36 8.41 -14.33
C SER A 208 -5.01 7.71 -14.55
N GLU A 209 -4.14 8.24 -15.42
CA GLU A 209 -2.88 7.60 -15.77
C GLU A 209 -1.93 7.52 -14.58
N ARG A 210 -1.44 6.33 -14.25
CA ARG A 210 -0.59 6.03 -13.09
C ARG A 210 -1.18 6.49 -11.75
N MET A 211 -2.50 6.64 -11.67
CA MET A 211 -3.18 6.86 -10.38
C MET A 211 -3.69 5.54 -9.81
N ILE A 212 -3.46 5.33 -8.53
CA ILE A 212 -3.93 4.17 -7.78
C ILE A 212 -4.82 4.67 -6.65
N VAL A 213 -5.94 4.00 -6.43
CA VAL A 213 -6.81 4.29 -5.27
C VAL A 213 -6.74 3.11 -4.32
N ASP A 214 -6.69 3.39 -3.02
CA ASP A 214 -6.62 2.40 -1.96
C ASP A 214 -7.49 2.80 -0.75
N GLY A 215 -7.73 1.82 0.12
CA GLY A 215 -8.48 2.04 1.37
C GLY A 215 -7.58 2.27 2.56
N SER A 216 -6.37 1.72 2.55
CA SER A 216 -5.44 1.71 3.71
C SER A 216 -6.17 1.37 5.03
N ALA A 217 -7.19 0.48 4.96
CA ALA A 217 -8.01 0.17 6.13
C ALA A 217 -7.19 -0.59 7.18
N ASP A 218 -7.28 -0.12 8.41
CA ASP A 218 -6.57 -0.62 9.57
C ASP A 218 -7.54 -0.77 10.77
N TRP A 219 -7.03 -0.81 12.01
CA TRP A 219 -7.85 -0.83 13.23
C TRP A 219 -8.57 0.49 13.56
N GLY A 220 -8.26 1.57 12.83
CA GLY A 220 -8.90 2.88 13.04
C GLY A 220 -10.34 2.92 12.50
N ILE A 221 -10.89 4.13 12.44
CA ILE A 221 -12.19 4.36 11.78
C ILE A 221 -11.97 4.29 10.28
N SER A 222 -11.84 3.08 9.76
CA SER A 222 -11.54 2.78 8.37
C SER A 222 -12.58 1.84 7.75
N ASP A 223 -12.54 1.71 6.43
CA ASP A 223 -13.56 0.97 5.69
C ASP A 223 -12.91 0.08 4.61
N PRO A 224 -12.95 -1.25 4.75
CA PRO A 224 -12.38 -2.18 3.77
C PRO A 224 -13.11 -2.16 2.42
N LEU A 225 -14.25 -1.48 2.32
CA LEU A 225 -15.04 -1.30 1.11
C LEU A 225 -14.90 0.10 0.49
N SER A 226 -13.88 0.86 0.89
CA SER A 226 -13.64 2.22 0.37
C SER A 226 -13.59 2.27 -1.16
N LEU A 227 -12.88 1.32 -1.81
CA LEU A 227 -12.77 1.28 -3.26
C LEU A 227 -14.12 1.02 -3.94
N VAL A 228 -14.95 0.19 -3.35
CA VAL A 228 -16.31 -0.08 -3.86
C VAL A 228 -17.14 1.20 -3.84
N LYS A 229 -17.01 2.00 -2.76
CA LYS A 229 -17.68 3.29 -2.65
C LYS A 229 -17.15 4.31 -3.67
N VAL A 230 -15.84 4.26 -3.97
CA VAL A 230 -15.25 5.06 -5.06
C VAL A 230 -15.87 4.68 -6.40
N VAL A 231 -15.92 3.38 -6.74
CA VAL A 231 -16.55 2.91 -7.98
C VAL A 231 -17.99 3.42 -8.11
N MET A 232 -18.80 3.20 -7.06
CA MET A 232 -20.22 3.64 -7.07
C MET A 232 -20.35 5.17 -7.20
N HIS A 233 -19.47 5.93 -6.58
CA HIS A 233 -19.50 7.38 -6.64
C HIS A 233 -19.10 7.88 -8.03
N MET A 234 -18.00 7.39 -8.58
CA MET A 234 -17.50 7.77 -9.89
C MET A 234 -18.51 7.42 -11.03
N GLN A 235 -19.21 6.27 -10.91
CA GLN A 235 -20.29 5.93 -11.84
C GLN A 235 -21.42 6.96 -11.80
N ARG A 236 -21.86 7.38 -10.61
CA ARG A 236 -22.88 8.44 -10.43
C ARG A 236 -22.41 9.77 -11.00
N ASP A 237 -21.14 10.05 -10.87
CA ASP A 237 -20.48 11.28 -11.36
C ASP A 237 -20.24 11.26 -12.87
N GLY A 238 -20.54 10.15 -13.57
CA GLY A 238 -20.46 10.03 -15.02
C GLY A 238 -19.07 9.75 -15.56
N HIS A 239 -18.13 9.25 -14.74
CA HIS A 239 -16.88 8.68 -15.27
C HIS A 239 -17.15 7.40 -16.06
N ASP A 240 -16.39 7.18 -17.14
CA ASP A 240 -16.49 5.95 -17.92
C ASP A 240 -15.87 4.74 -17.18
N ASP A 241 -16.30 3.55 -17.58
CA ASP A 241 -15.84 2.29 -16.97
C ASP A 241 -14.33 2.06 -17.15
N ALA A 242 -13.71 2.59 -18.20
CA ALA A 242 -12.27 2.47 -18.45
C ALA A 242 -11.49 3.29 -17.43
N THR A 243 -11.90 4.53 -17.18
CA THR A 243 -11.30 5.41 -16.14
C THR A 243 -11.42 4.76 -14.76
N ILE A 244 -12.59 4.24 -14.40
CA ILE A 244 -12.81 3.56 -13.12
C ILE A 244 -11.93 2.31 -13.01
N HIS A 245 -11.89 1.48 -14.05
CA HIS A 245 -11.07 0.28 -14.09
C HIS A 245 -9.57 0.59 -13.97
N HIS A 246 -9.08 1.68 -14.57
CA HIS A 246 -7.70 2.11 -14.40
C HIS A 246 -7.36 2.32 -12.92
N LEU A 247 -8.24 2.99 -12.15
CA LEU A 247 -7.98 3.37 -10.76
C LEU A 247 -8.01 2.17 -9.80
N VAL A 248 -8.98 1.26 -9.98
CA VAL A 248 -9.24 0.19 -9.01
C VAL A 248 -8.67 -1.17 -9.41
N PHE A 249 -8.05 -1.25 -10.59
CA PHE A 249 -7.49 -2.51 -11.09
C PHE A 249 -6.21 -2.31 -11.92
N ALA A 250 -6.30 -1.66 -13.10
CA ALA A 250 -5.26 -1.74 -14.11
C ALA A 250 -3.93 -1.10 -13.66
N ASN A 251 -3.97 0.07 -13.03
CA ASN A 251 -2.76 0.76 -12.57
C ASN A 251 -2.08 0.03 -11.41
N ALA A 252 -2.85 -0.48 -10.44
CA ALA A 252 -2.32 -1.29 -9.35
C ALA A 252 -1.70 -2.59 -9.89
N ASN A 253 -2.39 -3.28 -10.79
CA ASN A 253 -1.86 -4.48 -11.45
C ASN A 253 -0.57 -4.18 -12.22
N ALA A 254 -0.52 -3.09 -12.99
CA ALA A 254 0.68 -2.70 -13.74
C ALA A 254 1.86 -2.34 -12.80
N PHE A 255 1.58 -1.65 -11.70
CA PHE A 255 2.58 -1.29 -10.72
C PHE A 255 3.22 -2.51 -10.08
N TYR A 256 2.41 -3.43 -9.52
CA TYR A 256 2.91 -4.63 -8.85
C TYR A 256 3.47 -5.68 -9.82
N SER A 257 3.02 -5.72 -11.09
CA SER A 257 3.57 -6.63 -12.13
C SER A 257 5.05 -6.36 -12.45
N GLN A 258 5.62 -5.26 -11.96
CA GLN A 258 7.07 -5.05 -12.03
C GLN A 258 7.84 -5.98 -11.08
N SER A 259 7.17 -6.59 -10.10
CA SER A 259 7.68 -7.71 -9.31
C SER A 259 7.37 -9.04 -10.02
N PRO A 260 8.35 -9.93 -10.27
CA PRO A 260 8.10 -11.24 -10.88
C PRO A 260 7.23 -12.17 -10.01
N ARG A 261 7.05 -11.81 -8.74
CA ARG A 261 6.24 -12.55 -7.77
C ARG A 261 4.75 -12.18 -7.83
N TRP A 262 4.39 -11.04 -8.42
CA TRP A 262 3.00 -10.64 -8.59
C TRP A 262 2.32 -11.47 -9.67
N LYS A 263 1.52 -12.46 -9.25
CA LYS A 263 0.76 -13.36 -10.13
C LYS A 263 -0.61 -13.65 -9.52
N PRO A 264 -1.47 -12.62 -9.36
CA PRO A 264 -2.71 -12.75 -8.60
C PRO A 264 -3.67 -13.74 -9.26
N GLN A 265 -4.16 -14.67 -8.46
CA GLN A 265 -5.24 -15.58 -8.82
C GLN A 265 -6.58 -14.91 -8.50
N LEU A 266 -7.26 -14.43 -9.53
CA LEU A 266 -8.48 -13.61 -9.36
C LEU A 266 -9.76 -14.42 -9.35
N ASP A 267 -9.69 -15.74 -9.51
CA ASP A 267 -10.80 -16.69 -9.60
C ASP A 267 -10.87 -17.67 -8.40
N ILE A 268 -10.09 -17.40 -7.35
CA ILE A 268 -10.14 -18.19 -6.11
C ILE A 268 -11.57 -18.17 -5.58
N GLN A 269 -12.10 -19.36 -5.29
CA GLN A 269 -13.40 -19.49 -4.63
C GLN A 269 -13.23 -19.57 -3.11
N PRO A 270 -14.11 -18.93 -2.33
CA PRO A 270 -14.11 -19.11 -0.88
C PRO A 270 -14.28 -20.56 -0.50
N MET A 271 -13.54 -20.98 0.51
CA MET A 271 -13.69 -22.34 1.08
C MET A 271 -15.03 -22.47 1.80
N ASP A 272 -15.56 -23.69 1.82
CA ASP A 272 -16.71 -24.00 2.68
C ASP A 272 -16.33 -23.79 4.17
N PRO A 273 -17.08 -22.97 4.94
CA PRO A 273 -16.77 -22.73 6.36
C PRO A 273 -16.63 -24.03 7.19
N ARG A 274 -17.24 -25.12 6.76
CA ARG A 274 -17.10 -26.44 7.41
C ARG A 274 -15.71 -27.06 7.25
N GLU A 275 -14.94 -26.61 6.27
CA GLU A 275 -13.57 -27.09 6.03
C GLU A 275 -12.53 -26.32 6.86
N PHE A 276 -12.90 -25.18 7.48
CA PHE A 276 -12.00 -24.41 8.35
C PHE A 276 -11.64 -25.12 9.67
N GLN A 277 -12.39 -26.13 10.05
CA GLN A 277 -12.19 -26.89 11.30
C GLN A 277 -11.30 -28.14 11.13
N ARG A 278 -10.75 -28.34 9.96
CA ARG A 278 -9.83 -29.43 9.62
C ARG A 278 -8.42 -28.93 9.37
#